data_93ad74781e458089d0195300183ccae0
#
_entry.id   93ad74781e458089d0195300183ccae0
#
_cell.length_a   1.000
_cell.length_b   1.000
_cell.length_c   1.000
_cell.angle_alpha   90.00
_cell.angle_beta   90.00
_cell.angle_gamma   90.00
#
_symmetry.space_group_name_H-M   'P 1'
#
loop_
_entity.id
_entity.type
_entity.pdbx_description
1 polymer ?
#
loop_
_entity_poly.entity_id
_entity_poly.type
_entity_poly.pdbx_seq_one_letter_code
_entity_poly.pdbx_strand_id
1 'polypeptide(L)'
;KNGVAYQADKDTVGKYGILVKKIGTKYYGFDESIISDIVPTFSIQSEVSAEAAAETGLKAGTPITYRAGDQPNNALSLNVFNPGEIASTAGTSGVVYGVLGNVNYDKKSRVNTFAHVNHTEEQTRLGVLLCINGTGILNAWVHRNITPEVGYAEMNDLAATVPIGSEGVTVIP
;
A
#
# COMPACT_ATOMS: atom_id res chain seq x y z
N LYS A 1 11.94 -5.00 -8.19
CA LYS A 1 10.82 -5.81 -8.68
C LYS A 1 9.52 -5.64 -7.85
N ASN A 2 9.38 -4.59 -7.07
CA ASN A 2 8.23 -4.32 -6.20
C ASN A 2 7.30 -3.30 -6.85
N GLY A 3 6.89 -3.55 -8.08
CA GLY A 3 5.97 -2.66 -8.78
C GLY A 3 4.51 -3.01 -8.49
N VAL A 4 3.66 -2.02 -8.58
CA VAL A 4 2.18 -2.11 -8.59
C VAL A 4 1.67 -3.18 -9.57
N ALA A 5 2.47 -3.50 -10.57
CA ALA A 5 2.20 -4.51 -11.58
C ALA A 5 1.83 -5.90 -11.04
N TYR A 6 2.28 -6.25 -9.85
CA TYR A 6 1.96 -7.55 -9.22
C TYR A 6 0.54 -7.65 -8.68
N GLN A 7 -0.20 -6.55 -8.67
CA GLN A 7 -1.56 -6.47 -8.14
C GLN A 7 -2.61 -6.26 -9.22
N ALA A 8 -2.17 -6.08 -10.45
CA ALA A 8 -3.04 -5.87 -11.59
C ALA A 8 -3.37 -7.22 -12.26
N ASP A 9 -4.59 -7.35 -12.77
CA ASP A 9 -4.94 -8.43 -13.68
C ASP A 9 -4.18 -8.29 -15.00
N LYS A 10 -4.23 -9.35 -15.80
CA LYS A 10 -3.52 -9.46 -17.08
C LYS A 10 -3.81 -8.30 -18.04
N ASP A 11 -5.04 -7.79 -18.07
CA ASP A 11 -5.44 -6.75 -19.02
C ASP A 11 -5.14 -5.35 -18.50
N THR A 12 -5.27 -5.11 -17.20
CA THR A 12 -4.80 -3.86 -16.58
C THR A 12 -3.31 -3.71 -16.79
N VAL A 13 -2.55 -4.78 -16.66
CA VAL A 13 -1.14 -4.79 -16.99
C VAL A 13 -0.93 -4.66 -18.50
N GLY A 14 -1.74 -5.29 -19.32
CA GLY A 14 -1.72 -5.08 -20.76
C GLY A 14 -1.83 -3.60 -21.14
N LYS A 15 -2.69 -2.84 -20.47
CA LYS A 15 -2.83 -1.39 -20.70
C LYS A 15 -1.70 -0.55 -20.14
N TYR A 16 -1.35 -0.74 -18.87
CA TYR A 16 -0.42 0.13 -18.15
C TYR A 16 1.00 -0.44 -18.11
N GLY A 17 1.15 -1.73 -18.03
CA GLY A 17 2.44 -2.40 -18.10
C GLY A 17 3.13 -2.25 -19.45
N ILE A 18 2.37 -2.28 -20.55
CA ILE A 18 2.89 -1.97 -21.89
C ILE A 18 3.40 -0.53 -21.96
N LEU A 19 2.71 0.43 -21.34
CA LEU A 19 3.15 1.82 -21.33
C LEU A 19 4.44 1.98 -20.50
N VAL A 20 4.50 1.43 -19.31
CA VAL A 20 5.70 1.44 -18.46
C VAL A 20 6.84 0.69 -19.13
N LYS A 21 6.57 -0.47 -19.73
CA LYS A 21 7.53 -1.25 -20.50
C LYS A 21 8.08 -0.44 -21.67
N LYS A 22 7.21 0.20 -22.47
CA LYS A 22 7.61 1.06 -23.59
C LYS A 22 8.44 2.26 -23.16
N ILE A 23 8.06 2.93 -22.06
CA ILE A 23 8.83 4.06 -21.52
C ILE A 23 10.17 3.56 -21.00
N GLY A 24 10.20 2.53 -20.18
CA GLY A 24 11.42 1.99 -19.60
C GLY A 24 12.40 1.49 -20.65
N THR A 25 11.94 0.66 -21.58
CA THR A 25 12.82 0.04 -22.59
C THR A 25 13.16 1.01 -23.72
N LYS A 26 12.18 1.72 -24.28
CA LYS A 26 12.37 2.56 -25.46
C LYS A 26 13.07 3.89 -25.15
N TYR A 27 12.73 4.53 -24.03
CA TYR A 27 13.27 5.86 -23.70
C TYR A 27 14.44 5.79 -22.74
N TYR A 28 14.45 4.84 -21.80
CA TYR A 28 15.51 4.70 -20.80
C TYR A 28 16.45 3.53 -21.07
N GLY A 29 16.18 2.69 -22.07
CA GLY A 29 17.07 1.60 -22.47
C GLY A 29 17.14 0.46 -21.45
N PHE A 30 16.14 0.28 -20.58
CA PHE A 30 16.10 -0.86 -19.66
C PHE A 30 15.96 -2.17 -20.42
N ASP A 31 16.70 -3.17 -20.00
CA ASP A 31 16.58 -4.53 -20.53
C ASP A 31 15.23 -5.13 -20.14
N GLU A 32 14.48 -5.63 -21.13
CA GLU A 32 13.18 -6.28 -20.89
C GLU A 32 13.29 -7.52 -19.99
N SER A 33 14.44 -8.20 -20.00
CA SER A 33 14.68 -9.38 -19.18
C SER A 33 14.62 -9.15 -17.68
N ILE A 34 14.77 -7.88 -17.22
CA ILE A 34 14.63 -7.52 -15.80
C ILE A 34 13.18 -7.43 -15.35
N ILE A 35 12.22 -7.40 -16.30
CA ILE A 35 10.80 -7.32 -16.01
C ILE A 35 10.27 -8.75 -15.85
N SER A 36 9.80 -9.06 -14.65
CA SER A 36 9.17 -10.36 -14.38
C SER A 36 7.81 -10.47 -15.09
N ASP A 37 7.38 -11.71 -15.33
CA ASP A 37 6.02 -11.97 -15.79
C ASP A 37 5.00 -11.43 -14.80
N ILE A 38 3.90 -10.93 -15.34
CA ILE A 38 2.81 -10.37 -14.57
C ILE A 38 1.67 -11.37 -14.57
N VAL A 39 1.25 -11.73 -13.38
CA VAL A 39 0.22 -12.75 -13.15
C VAL A 39 -0.83 -12.22 -12.18
N PRO A 40 -2.05 -12.77 -12.15
CA PRO A 40 -3.08 -12.39 -11.20
C PRO A 40 -2.59 -12.53 -9.75
N THR A 41 -3.08 -11.66 -8.86
CA THR A 41 -2.68 -11.64 -7.45
C THR A 41 -2.85 -13.01 -6.78
N PHE A 42 -4.00 -13.66 -6.98
CA PHE A 42 -4.30 -14.99 -6.49
C PHE A 42 -4.07 -16.03 -7.60
N SER A 43 -2.81 -16.37 -7.83
CA SER A 43 -2.41 -17.40 -8.81
C SER A 43 -1.07 -17.99 -8.39
N ILE A 44 -0.65 -19.06 -9.04
CA ILE A 44 0.70 -19.61 -8.83
C ILE A 44 1.72 -18.58 -9.32
N GLN A 45 2.46 -18.00 -8.38
CA GLN A 45 3.50 -16.99 -8.62
C GLN A 45 4.88 -17.64 -8.87
N SER A 46 5.16 -18.69 -8.12
CA SER A 46 6.39 -19.48 -8.13
C SER A 46 6.23 -20.68 -7.20
N GLU A 47 7.30 -21.42 -7.02
CA GLU A 47 7.39 -22.53 -6.06
C GLU A 47 8.59 -22.32 -5.11
N VAL A 48 8.52 -22.93 -3.94
CA VAL A 48 9.62 -22.94 -2.97
C VAL A 48 10.80 -23.69 -3.56
N SER A 49 11.95 -23.01 -3.72
CA SER A 49 13.17 -23.63 -4.22
C SER A 49 13.75 -24.64 -3.22
N ALA A 50 14.63 -25.51 -3.69
CA ALA A 50 15.34 -26.47 -2.81
C ALA A 50 16.18 -25.74 -1.74
N GLU A 51 16.81 -24.61 -2.10
CA GLU A 51 17.59 -23.79 -1.17
C GLU A 51 16.69 -23.17 -0.09
N ALA A 52 15.60 -22.51 -0.49
CA ALA A 52 14.65 -21.94 0.45
C ALA A 52 14.00 -23.02 1.34
N ALA A 53 13.73 -24.19 0.80
CA ALA A 53 13.22 -25.33 1.57
C ALA A 53 14.21 -25.77 2.65
N ALA A 54 15.49 -25.84 2.34
CA ALA A 54 16.53 -26.19 3.31
C ALA A 54 16.67 -25.17 4.44
N GLU A 55 16.51 -23.88 4.15
CA GLU A 55 16.60 -22.79 5.13
C GLU A 55 15.34 -22.67 6.01
N THR A 56 14.16 -22.86 5.43
CA THR A 56 12.87 -22.59 6.09
C THR A 56 12.19 -23.83 6.67
N GLY A 57 12.64 -25.04 6.29
CA GLY A 57 11.98 -26.30 6.65
C GLY A 57 10.68 -26.56 5.84
N LEU A 58 10.36 -25.75 4.85
CA LEU A 58 9.24 -25.99 3.95
C LEU A 58 9.59 -27.10 2.93
N LYS A 59 8.58 -27.68 2.32
CA LYS A 59 8.79 -28.67 1.24
C LYS A 59 9.13 -27.94 -0.06
N ALA A 60 10.21 -28.37 -0.74
CA ALA A 60 10.52 -27.89 -2.09
C ALA A 60 9.36 -28.18 -3.06
N GLY A 61 9.07 -27.26 -3.97
CA GLY A 61 7.92 -27.35 -4.89
C GLY A 61 6.58 -26.95 -4.27
N THR A 62 6.54 -26.48 -3.02
CA THR A 62 5.32 -25.90 -2.45
C THR A 62 4.95 -24.63 -3.24
N PRO A 63 3.72 -24.54 -3.82
CA PRO A 63 3.34 -23.39 -4.62
C PRO A 63 3.19 -22.13 -3.77
N ILE A 64 3.71 -21.01 -4.29
CA ILE A 64 3.50 -19.67 -3.76
C ILE A 64 2.36 -19.07 -4.57
N THR A 65 1.19 -18.92 -3.96
CA THR A 65 -0.08 -18.63 -4.66
C THR A 65 -0.59 -17.21 -4.49
N TYR A 66 0.15 -16.35 -3.80
CA TYR A 66 -0.28 -15.00 -3.50
C TYR A 66 0.91 -14.06 -3.37
N ARG A 67 0.76 -12.86 -3.92
CA ARG A 67 1.70 -11.76 -3.72
C ARG A 67 0.98 -10.43 -3.91
N ALA A 68 1.14 -9.51 -2.97
CA ALA A 68 0.55 -8.17 -3.06
C ALA A 68 1.55 -7.13 -2.52
N GLY A 69 1.26 -5.85 -2.78
CA GLY A 69 1.90 -4.75 -2.08
C GLY A 69 1.44 -4.68 -0.62
N ASP A 70 2.19 -3.97 0.21
CA ASP A 70 1.95 -3.89 1.66
C ASP A 70 0.57 -3.33 2.00
N GLN A 71 0.16 -2.23 1.40
CA GLN A 71 -1.10 -1.57 1.74
C GLN A 71 -2.36 -2.32 1.26
N PRO A 72 -2.44 -2.81 0.01
CA PRO A 72 -3.52 -3.73 -0.39
C PRO A 72 -3.56 -5.01 0.45
N ASN A 73 -2.41 -5.54 0.87
CA ASN A 73 -2.33 -6.71 1.75
C ASN A 73 -2.83 -6.39 3.16
N ASN A 74 -2.51 -5.20 3.69
CA ASN A 74 -3.03 -4.73 4.97
C ASN A 74 -4.56 -4.57 4.91
N ALA A 75 -5.10 -4.00 3.85
CA ALA A 75 -6.55 -3.91 3.63
C ALA A 75 -7.22 -5.29 3.55
N LEU A 76 -6.59 -6.26 2.88
CA LEU A 76 -7.01 -7.66 2.87
C LEU A 76 -7.11 -8.24 4.29
N SER A 77 -6.10 -8.00 5.13
CA SER A 77 -6.07 -8.51 6.52
C SER A 77 -7.17 -7.92 7.39
N LEU A 78 -7.68 -6.73 7.04
CA LEU A 78 -8.79 -6.05 7.70
C LEU A 78 -10.15 -6.35 7.06
N ASN A 79 -10.22 -7.29 6.11
CA ASN A 79 -11.43 -7.67 5.38
C ASN A 79 -12.04 -6.50 4.57
N VAL A 80 -11.20 -5.61 4.05
CA VAL A 80 -11.61 -4.47 3.22
C VAL A 80 -11.48 -4.84 1.75
N PHE A 81 -12.60 -5.06 1.06
CA PHE A 81 -12.67 -5.57 -0.31
C PHE A 81 -13.57 -4.77 -1.24
N ASN A 82 -14.58 -4.10 -0.70
CA ASN A 82 -15.65 -3.52 -1.49
C ASN A 82 -15.52 -2.01 -1.64
N PRO A 83 -16.06 -1.44 -2.73
CA PRO A 83 -16.09 0.00 -2.90
C PRO A 83 -16.77 0.72 -1.73
N GLY A 84 -16.14 1.78 -1.24
CA GLY A 84 -16.58 2.53 -0.07
C GLY A 84 -15.99 2.05 1.25
N GLU A 85 -15.41 0.86 1.30
CA GLU A 85 -14.70 0.38 2.50
C GLU A 85 -13.33 1.05 2.62
N ILE A 86 -12.89 1.27 3.86
CA ILE A 86 -11.66 1.97 4.18
C ILE A 86 -10.87 1.19 5.23
N ALA A 87 -9.58 1.01 4.97
CA ALA A 87 -8.59 0.57 5.95
C ALA A 87 -7.74 1.75 6.40
N SER A 88 -7.52 1.88 7.71
CA SER A 88 -6.62 2.89 8.25
C SER A 88 -5.56 2.25 9.12
N THR A 89 -4.32 2.70 8.97
CA THR A 89 -3.19 2.29 9.77
C THR A 89 -2.58 3.51 10.44
N ALA A 90 -2.42 3.45 11.75
CA ALA A 90 -1.78 4.50 12.54
C ALA A 90 -0.51 3.93 13.20
N GLY A 91 0.59 4.01 12.47
CA GLY A 91 1.92 3.62 12.95
C GLY A 91 2.87 4.83 13.00
N THR A 92 4.14 4.63 12.69
CA THR A 92 5.13 5.70 12.49
C THR A 92 4.61 6.72 11.48
N SER A 93 4.06 6.23 10.35
CA SER A 93 3.26 7.00 9.40
C SER A 93 1.80 6.58 9.49
N GLY A 94 0.89 7.47 9.11
CA GLY A 94 -0.52 7.17 8.93
C GLY A 94 -0.84 6.81 7.50
N VAL A 95 -1.73 5.86 7.31
CA VAL A 95 -2.24 5.49 5.99
C VAL A 95 -3.76 5.43 6.04
N VAL A 96 -4.40 6.02 5.03
CA VAL A 96 -5.81 5.82 4.75
C VAL A 96 -5.91 5.20 3.36
N TYR A 97 -6.50 4.02 3.28
CA TYR A 97 -6.64 3.24 2.06
C TYR A 97 -8.11 2.94 1.82
N GLY A 98 -8.68 3.52 0.75
CA GLY A 98 -10.09 3.35 0.39
C GLY A 98 -10.25 2.58 -0.91
N VAL A 99 -11.26 1.71 -1.00
CA VAL A 99 -11.54 0.93 -2.20
C VAL A 99 -12.56 1.65 -3.09
N LEU A 100 -12.25 1.75 -4.38
CA LEU A 100 -13.13 2.27 -5.43
C LEU A 100 -13.61 1.15 -6.36
N GLY A 101 -14.84 1.30 -6.88
CA GLY A 101 -15.43 0.41 -7.89
C GLY A 101 -15.31 0.91 -9.33
N ASN A 102 -14.64 2.02 -9.56
CA ASN A 102 -14.47 2.63 -10.87
C ASN A 102 -13.06 3.21 -11.02
N VAL A 103 -12.63 3.38 -12.26
CA VAL A 103 -11.34 4.00 -12.55
C VAL A 103 -11.41 5.49 -12.21
N ASN A 104 -10.62 5.88 -11.23
CA ASN A 104 -10.47 7.27 -10.82
C ASN A 104 -9.04 7.51 -10.30
N TYR A 105 -8.58 8.75 -10.45
CA TYR A 105 -7.28 9.17 -9.95
C TYR A 105 -7.29 10.66 -9.60
N ASP A 106 -6.43 11.06 -8.68
CA ASP A 106 -6.27 12.46 -8.32
C ASP A 106 -5.40 13.20 -9.34
N LYS A 107 -5.99 14.14 -10.08
CA LYS A 107 -5.30 14.96 -11.09
C LYS A 107 -4.16 15.81 -10.51
N LYS A 108 -4.14 16.04 -9.21
CA LYS A 108 -3.08 16.78 -8.51
C LYS A 108 -2.03 15.86 -7.87
N SER A 109 -2.12 14.55 -8.10
CA SER A 109 -1.19 13.54 -7.58
C SER A 109 -0.96 13.60 -6.05
N ARG A 110 -1.99 13.96 -5.27
CA ARG A 110 -1.92 14.02 -3.81
C ARG A 110 -2.10 12.64 -3.16
N VAL A 111 -2.70 11.71 -3.89
CA VAL A 111 -2.93 10.33 -3.48
C VAL A 111 -2.53 9.39 -4.62
N ASN A 112 -2.16 8.17 -4.27
CA ASN A 112 -1.85 7.13 -5.24
C ASN A 112 -3.08 6.24 -5.47
N THR A 113 -3.19 5.67 -6.66
CA THR A 113 -4.23 4.70 -6.99
C THR A 113 -3.57 3.42 -7.51
N PHE A 114 -3.97 2.28 -6.94
CA PHE A 114 -3.43 0.96 -7.24
C PHE A 114 -4.55 -0.01 -7.60
N ALA A 115 -4.25 -1.10 -8.31
CA ALA A 115 -5.15 -2.25 -8.35
C ALA A 115 -5.23 -2.87 -6.95
N HIS A 116 -6.44 -3.09 -6.46
CA HIS A 116 -6.65 -3.78 -5.20
C HIS A 116 -6.48 -5.30 -5.37
N VAL A 117 -6.28 -6.04 -4.29
CA VAL A 117 -5.99 -7.49 -4.33
C VAL A 117 -7.03 -8.31 -5.08
N ASN A 118 -8.30 -7.91 -5.04
CA ASN A 118 -9.43 -8.57 -5.70
C ASN A 118 -9.91 -7.85 -6.98
N HIS A 119 -9.05 -7.02 -7.58
CA HIS A 119 -9.34 -6.42 -8.89
C HIS A 119 -9.31 -7.49 -9.98
N THR A 120 -10.32 -7.48 -10.85
CA THR A 120 -10.39 -8.30 -12.08
C THR A 120 -10.84 -7.45 -13.26
N GLU A 121 -10.80 -8.03 -14.48
CA GLU A 121 -11.29 -7.39 -15.70
C GLU A 121 -12.79 -7.06 -15.61
N GLU A 122 -13.57 -7.98 -15.05
CA GLU A 122 -15.02 -7.85 -14.92
C GLU A 122 -15.41 -6.99 -13.73
N GLN A 123 -14.53 -6.89 -12.73
CA GLN A 123 -14.84 -6.23 -11.48
C GLN A 123 -13.73 -5.28 -11.04
N THR A 124 -13.87 -4.01 -11.41
CA THR A 124 -12.92 -2.97 -11.01
C THR A 124 -12.89 -2.81 -9.49
N ARG A 125 -11.69 -2.97 -8.92
CA ARG A 125 -11.38 -2.71 -7.52
C ARG A 125 -10.05 -1.96 -7.45
N LEU A 126 -10.11 -0.68 -7.15
CA LEU A 126 -8.91 0.16 -7.03
C LEU A 126 -8.75 0.63 -5.59
N GLY A 127 -7.54 0.59 -5.09
CA GLY A 127 -7.19 1.17 -3.80
C GLY A 127 -6.62 2.57 -3.95
N VAL A 128 -7.24 3.53 -3.29
CA VAL A 128 -6.71 4.91 -3.20
C VAL A 128 -5.97 5.04 -1.88
N LEU A 129 -4.70 5.38 -1.97
CA LEU A 129 -3.78 5.48 -0.85
C LEU A 129 -3.45 6.94 -0.55
N LEU A 130 -3.79 7.39 0.65
CA LEU A 130 -3.25 8.60 1.28
C LEU A 130 -2.24 8.17 2.35
N CYS A 131 -0.98 8.56 2.17
CA CYS A 131 0.06 8.38 3.17
C CYS A 131 0.30 9.73 3.88
N ILE A 132 0.28 9.70 5.21
CA ILE A 132 0.52 10.85 6.08
C ILE A 132 1.80 10.57 6.84
N ASN A 133 2.89 11.22 6.46
CA ASN A 133 4.14 11.14 7.22
C ASN A 133 3.97 11.81 8.58
N GLY A 134 4.61 11.30 9.61
CA GLY A 134 4.67 11.96 10.90
C GLY A 134 3.43 11.81 11.77
N THR A 135 2.66 10.73 11.69
CA THR A 135 1.58 10.44 12.63
C THR A 135 2.14 9.99 14.00
N GLY A 136 2.44 8.72 14.16
CA GLY A 136 2.97 8.20 15.44
C GLY A 136 4.36 8.75 15.79
N ILE A 137 5.22 8.97 14.80
CA ILE A 137 6.54 9.56 15.03
C ILE A 137 6.43 11.02 15.52
N LEU A 138 5.46 11.79 14.97
CA LEU A 138 5.19 13.15 15.43
C LEU A 138 4.68 13.15 16.87
N ASN A 139 3.71 12.27 17.18
CA ASN A 139 3.21 12.13 18.55
C ASN A 139 4.33 11.76 19.54
N ALA A 140 5.19 10.83 19.17
CA ALA A 140 6.36 10.47 19.97
C ALA A 140 7.38 11.63 20.09
N TRP A 141 7.53 12.46 19.06
CA TRP A 141 8.38 13.64 19.08
C TRP A 141 7.82 14.70 20.04
N VAL A 142 6.52 14.98 20.01
CA VAL A 142 5.85 15.91 20.93
C VAL A 142 6.07 15.44 22.36
N HIS A 143 5.79 14.17 22.64
CA HIS A 143 6.01 13.60 23.96
C HIS A 143 7.45 13.81 24.46
N ARG A 144 8.45 13.47 23.65
CA ARG A 144 9.86 13.55 24.07
C ARG A 144 10.41 14.96 24.22
N ASN A 145 9.92 15.90 23.42
CA ASN A 145 10.55 17.23 23.33
C ASN A 145 9.72 18.37 23.92
N ILE A 146 8.41 18.18 24.07
CA ILE A 146 7.49 19.22 24.54
C ILE A 146 6.92 18.85 25.91
N THR A 147 6.54 17.58 26.11
CA THR A 147 5.85 17.12 27.31
C THR A 147 6.46 15.82 27.86
N PRO A 148 7.80 15.78 28.14
CA PRO A 148 8.46 14.53 28.51
C PRO A 148 7.99 13.96 29.85
N GLU A 149 7.46 14.79 30.72
CA GLU A 149 6.94 14.42 32.06
C GLU A 149 5.48 13.98 32.03
N VAL A 150 4.76 14.16 30.92
CA VAL A 150 3.34 13.84 30.77
C VAL A 150 3.17 12.52 30.07
N GLY A 151 2.43 11.58 30.63
CA GLY A 151 2.14 10.29 29.97
C GLY A 151 1.23 10.43 28.75
N TYR A 152 1.26 9.46 27.82
CA TYR A 152 0.42 9.52 26.60
C TYR A 152 -1.09 9.60 26.89
N ALA A 153 -1.58 8.97 27.97
CA ALA A 153 -2.98 9.06 28.36
C ALA A 153 -3.35 10.50 28.71
N GLU A 154 -2.55 11.14 29.55
CA GLU A 154 -2.73 12.53 29.95
C GLU A 154 -2.57 13.50 28.78
N MET A 155 -1.63 13.25 27.84
CA MET A 155 -1.54 14.01 26.59
C MET A 155 -2.85 13.96 25.79
N ASN A 156 -3.49 12.79 25.71
CA ASN A 156 -4.77 12.63 25.03
C ASN A 156 -5.89 13.40 25.74
N ASP A 157 -5.93 13.36 27.07
CA ASP A 157 -6.90 14.10 27.87
C ASP A 157 -6.74 15.61 27.68
N LEU A 158 -5.50 16.12 27.71
CA LEU A 158 -5.20 17.52 27.41
C LEU A 158 -5.62 17.89 25.98
N ALA A 159 -5.29 17.06 24.99
CA ALA A 159 -5.67 17.30 23.59
C ALA A 159 -7.19 17.33 23.40
N ALA A 160 -7.94 16.52 24.13
CA ALA A 160 -9.40 16.49 24.07
C ALA A 160 -10.07 17.80 24.56
N THR A 161 -9.36 18.62 25.31
CA THR A 161 -9.86 19.93 25.77
C THR A 161 -9.73 21.03 24.72
N VAL A 162 -8.93 20.80 23.67
CA VAL A 162 -8.66 21.78 22.61
C VAL A 162 -9.75 21.71 21.53
N PRO A 163 -10.31 22.85 21.10
CA PRO A 163 -11.31 22.89 20.03
C PRO A 163 -10.76 22.29 18.72
N ILE A 164 -11.66 21.69 17.93
CA ILE A 164 -11.31 21.20 16.57
C ILE A 164 -10.72 22.36 15.75
N GLY A 165 -9.57 22.12 15.14
CA GLY A 165 -8.82 23.13 14.40
C GLY A 165 -7.73 23.84 15.22
N SER A 166 -7.59 23.52 16.52
CA SER A 166 -6.47 23.96 17.38
C SER A 166 -6.17 25.45 17.25
N GLU A 167 -7.22 26.28 17.14
CA GLU A 167 -7.14 27.74 16.95
C GLU A 167 -6.24 28.18 15.77
N GLY A 168 -6.11 27.31 14.75
CA GLY A 168 -5.31 27.55 13.56
C GLY A 168 -3.84 27.10 13.69
N VAL A 169 -3.44 26.50 14.78
CA VAL A 169 -2.09 25.92 14.92
C VAL A 169 -2.01 24.68 14.04
N THR A 170 -1.01 24.66 13.16
CA THR A 170 -0.73 23.52 12.27
C THR A 170 0.71 23.06 12.45
N VAL A 171 0.91 21.77 12.59
CA VAL A 171 2.23 21.16 12.64
C VAL A 171 2.50 20.49 11.29
N ILE A 172 3.64 20.80 10.67
CA ILE A 172 4.12 20.15 9.45
C ILE A 172 5.17 19.12 9.89
N PRO A 173 4.90 17.82 9.75
CA PRO A 173 5.82 16.77 10.20
C PRO A 173 6.99 16.55 9.23
#